data_d4d9957c1012588936ec35d46a2733dc
#
_entry.id   d4d9957c1012588936ec35d46a2733dc
#
_cell.length_a   1.000
_cell.length_b   1.000
_cell.length_c   1.000
_cell.angle_alpha   90.00
_cell.angle_beta   90.00
_cell.angle_gamma   90.00
#
_symmetry.space_group_name_H-M   'P 1'
#
loop_
_entity.id
_entity.type
_entity.pdbx_description
1 polymer ?
#
loop_
_entity_poly.entity_id
_entity_poly.type
_entity_poly.pdbx_seq_one_letter_code
_entity_poly.pdbx_strand_id
1 'polypeptide(L)'
;GQPGCETRPMAATPSITIPADLLPADGRFGCGPSKVRPEALEALIADAPTYLGTSHRQAPVKFMVSRLRNAVAELFALPDGYEVILGNGGTTVFWDAAIFGMIEQKSQHLTFGEFSSKFAECATRAPFLADPTVISAPPGEAAEAEGETGIDLYALTHNETSTGVAMQLRRPSDAPDHALVVVDATSAAGGLLWDPA
;
A
#
# COMPACT_ATOMS: atom_id res chain seq x y z
N GLY A 1 -39.64 -29.75 15.87
CA GLY A 1 -38.33 -30.11 16.34
C GLY A 1 -37.29 -29.41 15.47
N GLN A 2 -36.54 -28.46 16.02
CA GLN A 2 -35.38 -27.87 15.34
C GLN A 2 -34.22 -28.88 15.40
N PRO A 3 -33.42 -29.06 14.34
CA PRO A 3 -32.24 -29.88 14.38
C PRO A 3 -31.20 -29.22 15.28
N GLY A 4 -30.71 -29.96 16.26
CA GLY A 4 -29.69 -29.53 17.21
C GLY A 4 -28.39 -29.17 16.47
N CYS A 5 -27.86 -28.01 16.82
CA CYS A 5 -26.50 -27.59 16.42
C CYS A 5 -25.50 -28.53 17.14
N GLU A 6 -25.01 -29.55 16.45
CA GLU A 6 -23.89 -30.36 16.94
C GLU A 6 -22.64 -29.51 16.94
N THR A 7 -22.21 -29.08 18.12
CA THR A 7 -20.92 -28.44 18.32
C THR A 7 -19.81 -29.46 18.04
N ARG A 8 -19.16 -29.33 16.87
CA ARG A 8 -17.95 -30.08 16.52
C ARG A 8 -16.90 -29.83 17.60
N PRO A 9 -16.34 -30.89 18.24
CA PRO A 9 -15.31 -30.69 19.24
C PRO A 9 -14.11 -29.95 18.59
N MET A 10 -13.72 -28.82 19.19
CA MET A 10 -12.50 -28.13 18.78
C MET A 10 -11.33 -29.08 19.00
N ALA A 11 -10.54 -29.32 17.96
CA ALA A 11 -9.29 -30.05 18.07
C ALA A 11 -8.41 -29.36 19.12
N ALA A 12 -7.84 -30.15 20.05
CA ALA A 12 -6.93 -29.60 21.05
C ALA A 12 -5.79 -28.86 20.35
N THR A 13 -5.59 -27.60 20.71
CA THR A 13 -4.47 -26.80 20.21
C THR A 13 -3.17 -27.50 20.58
N PRO A 14 -2.29 -27.85 19.65
CA PRO A 14 -1.03 -28.51 19.96
C PRO A 14 -0.22 -27.62 20.90
N SER A 15 0.25 -28.17 22.01
CA SER A 15 1.14 -27.48 22.94
C SER A 15 2.54 -27.39 22.33
N ILE A 16 2.78 -26.33 21.58
CA ILE A 16 4.09 -26.02 21.00
C ILE A 16 4.83 -25.12 21.98
N THR A 17 5.97 -25.59 22.49
CA THR A 17 6.87 -24.78 23.31
C THR A 17 7.99 -24.26 22.40
N ILE A 18 8.04 -22.93 22.23
CA ILE A 18 9.11 -22.28 21.50
C ILE A 18 10.28 -22.07 22.45
N PRO A 19 11.53 -22.50 22.11
CA PRO A 19 12.71 -22.23 22.92
C PRO A 19 12.87 -20.73 23.19
N ALA A 20 13.32 -20.38 24.40
CA ALA A 20 13.38 -18.98 24.83
C ALA A 20 14.36 -18.14 24.01
N ASP A 21 15.40 -18.76 23.47
CA ASP A 21 16.40 -18.14 22.57
C ASP A 21 15.86 -17.81 21.17
N LEU A 22 14.73 -18.43 20.78
CA LEU A 22 14.02 -18.12 19.53
C LEU A 22 12.90 -17.09 19.71
N LEU A 23 12.60 -16.72 20.95
CA LEU A 23 11.61 -15.69 21.20
C LEU A 23 12.18 -14.30 20.86
N PRO A 24 11.43 -13.45 20.16
CA PRO A 24 11.86 -12.09 19.91
C PRO A 24 11.94 -11.30 21.22
N ALA A 25 12.92 -10.43 21.35
CA ALA A 25 13.04 -9.51 22.49
C ALA A 25 11.80 -8.62 22.65
N ASP A 26 11.09 -8.38 21.55
CA ASP A 26 9.83 -7.63 21.50
C ASP A 26 8.88 -8.33 20.56
N GLY A 27 7.77 -8.85 21.09
CA GLY A 27 6.76 -9.62 20.34
C GLY A 27 5.75 -8.80 19.54
N ARG A 28 6.01 -7.52 19.29
CA ARG A 28 5.12 -6.68 18.49
C ARG A 28 5.31 -6.95 16.98
N PHE A 29 4.44 -7.81 16.43
CA PHE A 29 4.43 -8.22 15.02
C PHE A 29 3.05 -7.93 14.37
N GLY A 30 2.50 -6.74 14.62
CA GLY A 30 1.26 -6.33 13.98
C GLY A 30 1.49 -5.92 12.52
N CYS A 31 0.44 -5.96 11.71
CA CYS A 31 0.43 -5.43 10.33
C CYS A 31 0.60 -3.91 10.25
N GLY A 32 0.60 -3.23 11.39
CA GLY A 32 0.82 -1.81 11.61
C GLY A 32 0.10 -1.32 12.86
N PRO A 33 0.64 -0.33 13.56
CA PRO A 33 1.97 0.28 13.38
C PRO A 33 3.12 -0.67 13.72
N SER A 34 4.26 -0.43 13.09
CA SER A 34 5.46 -1.24 13.25
C SER A 34 6.31 -0.79 14.43
N LYS A 35 7.19 -1.67 14.91
CA LYS A 35 8.17 -1.35 15.92
C LYS A 35 9.14 -0.27 15.43
N VAL A 36 9.31 0.77 16.22
CA VAL A 36 10.35 1.79 16.00
C VAL A 36 11.65 1.32 16.63
N ARG A 37 12.75 1.35 15.88
CA ARG A 37 14.07 1.00 16.40
C ARG A 37 14.57 2.07 17.37
N PRO A 38 15.13 1.69 18.53
CA PRO A 38 15.69 2.66 19.47
C PRO A 38 16.72 3.59 18.85
N GLU A 39 17.59 3.08 17.99
CA GLU A 39 18.64 3.84 17.31
C GLU A 39 18.08 4.95 16.42
N ALA A 40 16.90 4.76 15.84
CA ALA A 40 16.23 5.78 15.04
C ALA A 40 15.76 6.97 15.92
N LEU A 41 15.30 6.66 17.13
CA LEU A 41 14.92 7.68 18.11
C LEU A 41 16.14 8.43 18.65
N GLU A 42 17.22 7.73 18.95
CA GLU A 42 18.50 8.33 19.39
C GLU A 42 19.06 9.27 18.32
N ALA A 43 19.07 8.86 17.07
CA ALA A 43 19.48 9.69 15.94
C ALA A 43 18.61 10.95 15.81
N LEU A 44 17.28 10.82 15.96
CA LEU A 44 16.37 11.97 15.94
C LEU A 44 16.68 12.95 17.08
N ILE A 45 16.93 12.45 18.30
CA ILE A 45 17.26 13.28 19.45
C ILE A 45 18.60 14.03 19.20
N ALA A 46 19.60 13.35 18.63
CA ALA A 46 20.89 13.95 18.32
C ALA A 46 20.79 15.08 17.28
N ASP A 47 19.96 14.89 16.25
CA ASP A 47 19.78 15.85 15.16
C ASP A 47 18.76 16.98 15.50
N ALA A 48 17.91 16.74 16.49
CA ALA A 48 16.82 17.66 16.85
C ALA A 48 17.25 19.14 17.02
N PRO A 49 18.37 19.48 17.70
CA PRO A 49 18.78 20.87 17.88
C PRO A 49 19.13 21.60 16.57
N THR A 50 19.42 20.86 15.51
CA THR A 50 19.88 21.42 14.23
C THR A 50 18.77 21.70 13.25
N TYR A 51 17.61 21.02 13.37
CA TYR A 51 16.55 21.19 12.38
C TYR A 51 15.12 21.24 12.93
N LEU A 52 14.80 20.66 14.09
CA LEU A 52 13.44 20.76 14.66
C LEU A 52 13.11 22.22 14.99
N GLY A 53 11.90 22.63 14.64
CA GLY A 53 11.47 24.04 14.78
C GLY A 53 12.06 24.97 13.73
N THR A 54 12.85 24.47 12.80
CA THR A 54 13.44 25.27 11.71
C THR A 54 12.49 25.28 10.51
N SER A 55 12.43 26.42 9.83
CA SER A 55 11.59 26.55 8.63
C SER A 55 11.97 25.55 7.54
N HIS A 56 10.95 24.98 6.89
CA HIS A 56 11.14 24.09 5.73
C HIS A 56 11.91 24.72 4.56
N ARG A 57 12.07 26.06 4.53
CA ARG A 57 12.86 26.78 3.54
C ARG A 57 14.35 26.81 3.86
N GLN A 58 14.73 26.48 5.08
CA GLN A 58 16.12 26.50 5.53
C GLN A 58 16.90 25.26 5.12
N ALA A 59 18.21 25.42 4.96
CA ALA A 59 19.10 24.37 4.47
C ALA A 59 19.05 23.06 5.28
N PRO A 60 19.01 23.06 6.62
CA PRO A 60 18.95 21.82 7.40
C PRO A 60 17.73 20.97 7.08
N VAL A 61 16.55 21.59 6.94
CA VAL A 61 15.31 20.85 6.63
C VAL A 61 15.31 20.37 5.19
N LYS A 62 15.73 21.21 4.23
CA LYS A 62 15.88 20.80 2.83
C LYS A 62 16.85 19.63 2.67
N PHE A 63 17.96 19.66 3.39
CA PHE A 63 18.94 18.58 3.39
C PHE A 63 18.33 17.27 3.91
N MET A 64 17.59 17.31 5.01
CA MET A 64 16.94 16.12 5.58
C MET A 64 15.90 15.51 4.63
N VAL A 65 15.08 16.37 4.00
CA VAL A 65 14.10 15.91 2.98
C VAL A 65 14.80 15.30 1.78
N SER A 66 15.87 15.92 1.26
CA SER A 66 16.65 15.39 0.14
C SER A 66 17.27 14.04 0.49
N ARG A 67 17.88 13.94 1.69
CA ARG A 67 18.47 12.68 2.18
C ARG A 67 17.44 11.55 2.25
N LEU A 68 16.22 11.83 2.76
CA LEU A 68 15.14 10.84 2.82
C LEU A 68 14.71 10.40 1.42
N ARG A 69 14.47 11.36 0.51
CA ARG A 69 14.07 11.04 -0.88
C ARG A 69 15.12 10.18 -1.58
N ASN A 70 16.39 10.53 -1.44
CA ASN A 70 17.49 9.76 -2.05
C ASN A 70 17.60 8.36 -1.45
N ALA A 71 17.46 8.22 -0.12
CA ALA A 71 17.51 6.91 0.54
C ALA A 71 16.35 5.99 0.11
N VAL A 72 15.15 6.54 -0.08
CA VAL A 72 13.99 5.78 -0.60
C VAL A 72 14.22 5.39 -2.06
N ALA A 73 14.72 6.31 -2.89
CA ALA A 73 15.04 6.02 -4.29
C ALA A 73 16.10 4.92 -4.42
N GLU A 74 17.13 4.96 -3.59
CA GLU A 74 18.17 3.93 -3.54
C GLU A 74 17.63 2.59 -3.04
N LEU A 75 16.80 2.59 -1.98
CA LEU A 75 16.20 1.38 -1.41
C LEU A 75 15.37 0.62 -2.45
N PHE A 76 14.64 1.34 -3.30
CA PHE A 76 13.77 0.76 -4.32
C PHE A 76 14.45 0.69 -5.70
N ALA A 77 15.73 1.04 -5.81
CA ALA A 77 16.49 1.08 -7.07
C ALA A 77 15.70 1.78 -8.20
N LEU A 78 15.11 2.94 -7.88
CA LEU A 78 14.26 3.66 -8.84
C LEU A 78 15.01 4.04 -10.10
N PRO A 79 14.45 3.76 -11.29
CA PRO A 79 15.05 4.18 -12.56
C PRO A 79 15.10 5.70 -12.73
N ASP A 80 15.88 6.16 -13.69
CA ASP A 80 15.88 7.56 -14.09
C ASP A 80 14.49 8.02 -14.52
N GLY A 81 14.09 9.20 -14.08
CA GLY A 81 12.76 9.77 -14.36
C GLY A 81 11.73 9.52 -13.24
N TYR A 82 12.03 8.65 -12.28
CA TYR A 82 11.19 8.47 -11.10
C TYR A 82 11.48 9.52 -10.02
N GLU A 83 10.47 9.94 -9.31
CA GLU A 83 10.59 10.86 -8.18
C GLU A 83 9.92 10.31 -6.92
N VAL A 84 10.56 10.53 -5.77
CA VAL A 84 9.98 10.28 -4.46
C VAL A 84 9.25 11.53 -4.00
N ILE A 85 7.94 11.44 -3.82
CA ILE A 85 7.10 12.53 -3.33
C ILE A 85 6.66 12.20 -1.89
N LEU A 86 6.89 13.12 -0.98
CA LEU A 86 6.47 12.99 0.42
C LEU A 86 5.11 13.67 0.60
N GLY A 87 4.15 12.94 1.14
CA GLY A 87 2.81 13.44 1.46
C GLY A 87 2.46 13.24 2.93
N ASN A 88 1.38 13.86 3.37
CA ASN A 88 0.79 13.66 4.68
C ASN A 88 -0.25 12.53 4.65
N GLY A 89 -0.49 11.90 5.81
CA GLY A 89 -1.55 10.92 6.01
C GLY A 89 -1.19 9.54 5.49
N GLY A 90 -2.15 8.64 5.53
CA GLY A 90 -2.02 7.29 5.01
C GLY A 90 -2.47 7.18 3.55
N THR A 91 -2.66 5.95 3.08
CA THR A 91 -3.04 5.62 1.70
C THR A 91 -4.33 6.30 1.23
N THR A 92 -5.25 6.64 2.12
CA THR A 92 -6.49 7.37 1.76
C THR A 92 -6.17 8.69 1.06
N VAL A 93 -5.11 9.39 1.48
CA VAL A 93 -4.67 10.63 0.80
C VAL A 93 -4.15 10.33 -0.61
N PHE A 94 -3.50 9.20 -0.81
CA PHE A 94 -3.07 8.76 -2.13
C PHE A 94 -4.26 8.43 -3.04
N TRP A 95 -5.29 7.75 -2.51
CA TRP A 95 -6.53 7.50 -3.26
C TRP A 95 -7.21 8.81 -3.67
N ASP A 96 -7.30 9.77 -2.75
CA ASP A 96 -7.83 11.09 -3.07
C ASP A 96 -7.00 11.78 -4.15
N ALA A 97 -5.66 11.76 -4.05
CA ALA A 97 -4.79 12.33 -5.05
C ALA A 97 -4.97 11.68 -6.44
N ALA A 98 -5.13 10.35 -6.49
CA ALA A 98 -5.40 9.62 -7.72
C ALA A 98 -6.76 10.04 -8.33
N ILE A 99 -7.81 10.09 -7.53
CA ILE A 99 -9.16 10.43 -7.98
C ILE A 99 -9.26 11.87 -8.45
N PHE A 100 -8.69 12.82 -7.72
CA PHE A 100 -8.81 14.24 -8.05
C PHE A 100 -7.77 14.73 -9.06
N GLY A 101 -6.68 14.00 -9.29
CA GLY A 101 -5.57 14.49 -10.10
C GLY A 101 -5.03 13.56 -11.18
N MET A 102 -5.39 12.28 -11.17
CA MET A 102 -4.84 11.29 -12.11
C MET A 102 -5.91 10.63 -12.99
N ILE A 103 -7.16 10.54 -12.52
CA ILE A 103 -8.27 10.05 -13.34
C ILE A 103 -8.86 11.22 -14.11
N GLU A 104 -8.89 11.12 -15.43
CA GLU A 104 -9.49 12.15 -16.29
C GLU A 104 -10.99 11.93 -16.46
N GLN A 105 -11.43 10.71 -16.76
CA GLN A 105 -12.82 10.37 -16.98
C GLN A 105 -13.25 9.09 -16.29
N LYS A 106 -12.53 7.97 -16.50
CA LYS A 106 -12.93 6.65 -16.03
C LYS A 106 -11.74 5.78 -15.63
N SER A 107 -11.86 5.10 -14.51
CA SER A 107 -10.85 4.15 -14.01
C SER A 107 -11.34 2.71 -14.01
N GLN A 108 -10.41 1.77 -13.99
CA GLN A 108 -10.65 0.35 -13.69
C GLN A 108 -10.00 -0.01 -12.37
N HIS A 109 -10.76 -0.65 -11.49
CA HIS A 109 -10.30 -1.11 -10.17
C HIS A 109 -10.41 -2.62 -10.06
N LEU A 110 -9.39 -3.22 -9.43
CA LEU A 110 -9.40 -4.62 -9.04
C LEU A 110 -9.76 -4.74 -7.57
N THR A 111 -10.77 -5.52 -7.23
CA THR A 111 -11.23 -5.67 -5.84
C THR A 111 -11.17 -7.12 -5.39
N PHE A 112 -10.44 -7.38 -4.32
CA PHE A 112 -10.26 -8.71 -3.74
C PHE A 112 -10.06 -8.67 -2.22
N GLY A 113 -10.51 -7.58 -1.59
CA GLY A 113 -10.56 -7.39 -0.15
C GLY A 113 -11.00 -5.99 0.24
N GLU A 114 -10.80 -5.64 1.49
CA GLU A 114 -11.31 -4.41 2.11
C GLU A 114 -10.70 -3.15 1.51
N PHE A 115 -9.36 -3.11 1.35
CA PHE A 115 -8.67 -1.89 0.92
C PHE A 115 -8.83 -1.62 -0.57
N SER A 116 -8.74 -2.65 -1.39
CA SER A 116 -9.00 -2.55 -2.83
C SER A 116 -10.44 -2.12 -3.11
N SER A 117 -11.41 -2.64 -2.35
CA SER A 117 -12.82 -2.23 -2.45
C SER A 117 -13.03 -0.77 -2.04
N LYS A 118 -12.39 -0.30 -0.96
CA LYS A 118 -12.46 1.10 -0.54
C LYS A 118 -11.90 2.06 -1.58
N PHE A 119 -10.81 1.69 -2.25
CA PHE A 119 -10.28 2.53 -3.33
C PHE A 119 -11.27 2.64 -4.50
N ALA A 120 -11.86 1.53 -4.93
CA ALA A 120 -12.91 1.53 -5.95
C ALA A 120 -14.13 2.38 -5.52
N GLU A 121 -14.54 2.26 -4.27
CA GLU A 121 -15.66 3.01 -3.68
C GLU A 121 -15.41 4.52 -3.66
N CYS A 122 -14.17 4.95 -3.40
CA CYS A 122 -13.80 6.35 -3.49
C CYS A 122 -13.97 6.89 -4.91
N ALA A 123 -13.57 6.13 -5.95
CA ALA A 123 -13.78 6.52 -7.34
C ALA A 123 -15.28 6.57 -7.70
N THR A 124 -16.06 5.59 -7.28
CA THR A 124 -17.52 5.54 -7.51
C THR A 124 -18.24 6.74 -6.88
N ARG A 125 -17.74 7.24 -5.75
CA ARG A 125 -18.35 8.40 -5.07
C ARG A 125 -17.95 9.75 -5.66
N ALA A 126 -17.03 9.80 -6.61
CA ALA A 126 -16.59 11.04 -7.23
C ALA A 126 -17.59 11.51 -8.28
N PRO A 127 -18.37 12.58 -8.02
CA PRO A 127 -19.50 12.97 -8.88
C PRO A 127 -19.10 13.56 -10.23
N PHE A 128 -17.81 13.79 -10.42
CA PHE A 128 -17.22 14.35 -11.65
C PHE A 128 -16.56 13.30 -12.54
N LEU A 129 -16.54 12.03 -12.12
CA LEU A 129 -16.04 10.89 -12.89
C LEU A 129 -17.19 10.02 -13.38
N ALA A 130 -16.95 9.27 -14.45
CA ALA A 130 -17.81 8.16 -14.84
C ALA A 130 -17.65 7.00 -13.84
N ASP A 131 -18.70 6.19 -13.69
CA ASP A 131 -18.62 4.99 -12.85
C ASP A 131 -17.44 4.11 -13.25
N PRO A 132 -16.58 3.70 -12.31
CA PRO A 132 -15.43 2.87 -12.62
C PRO A 132 -15.84 1.47 -13.08
N THR A 133 -15.03 0.84 -13.91
CA THR A 133 -15.11 -0.59 -14.13
C THR A 133 -14.48 -1.29 -12.92
N VAL A 134 -15.23 -2.22 -12.31
CA VAL A 134 -14.75 -2.98 -11.14
C VAL A 134 -14.70 -4.45 -11.49
N ILE A 135 -13.50 -5.04 -11.43
CA ILE A 135 -13.27 -6.47 -11.60
C ILE A 135 -12.98 -7.07 -10.23
N SER A 136 -13.82 -8.03 -9.81
CA SER A 136 -13.74 -8.60 -8.46
C SER A 136 -13.26 -10.04 -8.48
N ALA A 137 -12.43 -10.42 -7.51
CA ALA A 137 -12.06 -11.80 -7.23
C ALA A 137 -12.53 -12.21 -5.82
N PRO A 138 -12.81 -13.49 -5.59
CA PRO A 138 -13.16 -13.99 -4.27
C PRO A 138 -11.97 -13.90 -3.30
N PRO A 139 -12.21 -13.92 -1.96
CA PRO A 139 -11.13 -13.94 -0.98
C PRO A 139 -10.13 -15.08 -1.23
N GLY A 140 -8.84 -14.74 -1.22
CA GLY A 140 -7.75 -15.69 -1.50
C GLY A 140 -7.27 -15.70 -2.96
N GLU A 141 -7.93 -14.98 -3.85
CA GLU A 141 -7.57 -14.84 -5.25
C GLU A 141 -7.36 -13.36 -5.58
N ALA A 142 -6.52 -13.07 -6.58
CA ALA A 142 -6.35 -11.74 -7.14
C ALA A 142 -7.10 -11.63 -8.47
N ALA A 143 -7.74 -10.49 -8.71
CA ALA A 143 -8.29 -10.16 -10.01
C ALA A 143 -7.17 -9.73 -10.97
N GLU A 144 -7.39 -9.87 -12.28
CA GLU A 144 -6.48 -9.37 -13.31
C GLU A 144 -7.13 -8.19 -14.05
N ALA A 145 -6.30 -7.19 -14.37
CA ALA A 145 -6.75 -6.03 -15.12
C ALA A 145 -6.91 -6.38 -16.60
N GLU A 146 -7.97 -5.88 -17.19
CA GLU A 146 -8.30 -6.10 -18.61
C GLU A 146 -8.21 -4.77 -19.36
N GLY A 147 -7.64 -4.79 -20.57
CA GLY A 147 -7.63 -3.61 -21.42
C GLY A 147 -9.05 -3.22 -21.83
N GLU A 148 -9.42 -1.99 -21.58
CA GLU A 148 -10.75 -1.46 -21.87
C GLU A 148 -10.64 -0.06 -22.51
N THR A 149 -11.34 0.15 -23.61
CA THR A 149 -11.41 1.47 -24.26
C THR A 149 -12.10 2.47 -23.34
N GLY A 150 -11.51 3.66 -23.19
CA GLY A 150 -12.06 4.72 -22.35
C GLY A 150 -11.62 4.67 -20.89
N ILE A 151 -10.80 3.70 -20.51
CA ILE A 151 -10.11 3.72 -19.22
C ILE A 151 -8.85 4.57 -19.35
N ASP A 152 -8.69 5.54 -18.48
CA ASP A 152 -7.51 6.40 -18.37
C ASP A 152 -6.64 6.10 -17.14
N LEU A 153 -7.14 5.26 -16.21
CA LEU A 153 -6.37 4.81 -15.04
C LEU A 153 -6.75 3.38 -14.62
N TYR A 154 -5.75 2.53 -14.43
CA TYR A 154 -5.85 1.22 -13.83
C TYR A 154 -5.34 1.26 -12.39
N ALA A 155 -6.23 0.98 -11.43
CA ALA A 155 -5.91 1.00 -9.99
C ALA A 155 -5.66 -0.43 -9.48
N LEU A 156 -4.42 -0.69 -9.09
CA LEU A 156 -3.94 -1.98 -8.60
C LEU A 156 -3.62 -1.88 -7.10
N THR A 157 -3.86 -2.95 -6.35
CA THR A 157 -3.44 -3.09 -4.96
C THR A 157 -2.43 -4.21 -4.85
N HIS A 158 -1.15 -3.89 -4.65
CA HIS A 158 -0.07 -4.88 -4.71
C HIS A 158 -0.21 -5.98 -3.67
N ASN A 159 -0.59 -5.63 -2.43
CA ASN A 159 -0.94 -6.57 -1.38
C ASN A 159 -2.22 -6.13 -0.68
N GLU A 160 -3.21 -6.97 -0.70
CA GLU A 160 -4.46 -6.75 0.04
C GLU A 160 -4.31 -7.30 1.46
N THR A 161 -4.11 -6.42 2.41
CA THR A 161 -3.83 -6.78 3.81
C THR A 161 -4.95 -7.58 4.45
N SER A 162 -6.20 -7.29 4.11
CA SER A 162 -7.37 -7.92 4.72
C SER A 162 -7.53 -9.39 4.37
N THR A 163 -7.04 -9.81 3.20
CA THR A 163 -7.12 -11.18 2.70
C THR A 163 -5.76 -11.86 2.60
N GLY A 164 -4.66 -11.11 2.74
CA GLY A 164 -3.29 -11.63 2.62
C GLY A 164 -2.90 -12.02 1.19
N VAL A 165 -3.57 -11.45 0.18
CA VAL A 165 -3.33 -11.74 -1.23
C VAL A 165 -2.40 -10.71 -1.84
N ALA A 166 -1.26 -11.17 -2.38
CA ALA A 166 -0.37 -10.37 -3.21
C ALA A 166 -0.66 -10.66 -4.69
N MET A 167 -0.75 -9.61 -5.51
CA MET A 167 -0.97 -9.74 -6.94
C MET A 167 0.31 -9.48 -7.73
N GLN A 168 0.38 -10.00 -8.95
CA GLN A 168 1.39 -9.57 -9.91
C GLN A 168 0.99 -8.24 -10.53
N LEU A 169 1.88 -7.25 -10.41
CA LEU A 169 1.67 -5.96 -11.02
C LEU A 169 1.96 -6.06 -12.52
N ARG A 170 0.96 -5.82 -13.34
CA ARG A 170 1.09 -5.79 -14.79
C ARG A 170 0.17 -4.74 -15.38
N ARG A 171 0.69 -4.00 -16.34
CA ARG A 171 -0.14 -3.19 -17.22
C ARG A 171 -0.88 -4.15 -18.16
N PRO A 172 -2.21 -4.00 -18.38
CA PRO A 172 -2.91 -4.77 -19.41
C PRO A 172 -2.29 -4.54 -20.78
N SER A 173 -2.11 -5.61 -21.57
CA SER A 173 -1.43 -5.56 -22.88
C SER A 173 -2.13 -4.68 -23.91
N ASP A 174 -3.44 -4.55 -23.79
CA ASP A 174 -4.34 -3.80 -24.66
C ASP A 174 -4.89 -2.52 -23.98
N ALA A 175 -4.24 -2.09 -22.87
CA ALA A 175 -4.54 -0.80 -22.26
C ALA A 175 -4.18 0.37 -23.20
N PRO A 176 -5.02 1.42 -23.26
CA PRO A 176 -4.68 2.62 -24.03
C PRO A 176 -3.32 3.20 -23.63
N ASP A 177 -2.51 3.63 -24.58
CA ASP A 177 -1.13 4.10 -24.32
C ASP A 177 -1.05 5.23 -23.29
N HIS A 178 -2.04 6.11 -23.25
CA HIS A 178 -2.12 7.22 -22.31
C HIS A 178 -2.61 6.84 -20.92
N ALA A 179 -3.20 5.65 -20.75
CA ALA A 179 -3.74 5.24 -19.45
C ALA A 179 -2.64 5.03 -18.43
N LEU A 180 -2.86 5.50 -17.22
CA LEU A 180 -1.94 5.33 -16.11
C LEU A 180 -2.16 3.98 -15.40
N VAL A 181 -1.09 3.42 -14.83
CA VAL A 181 -1.18 2.34 -13.84
C VAL A 181 -0.79 2.91 -12.51
N VAL A 182 -1.71 2.85 -11.55
CA VAL A 182 -1.53 3.36 -10.19
C VAL A 182 -1.57 2.19 -9.23
N VAL A 183 -0.58 2.11 -8.36
CA VAL A 183 -0.40 0.98 -7.45
C VAL A 183 -0.45 1.43 -6.00
N ASP A 184 -1.44 0.94 -5.26
CA ASP A 184 -1.41 0.99 -3.80
C ASP A 184 -0.48 -0.12 -3.28
N ALA A 185 0.69 0.28 -2.82
CA ALA A 185 1.71 -0.62 -2.28
C ALA A 185 1.91 -0.46 -0.76
N THR A 186 0.93 0.08 -0.05
CA THR A 186 1.03 0.44 1.38
C THR A 186 1.54 -0.70 2.25
N SER A 187 1.01 -1.90 2.10
CA SER A 187 1.44 -3.08 2.85
C SER A 187 2.40 -4.00 2.08
N ALA A 188 2.81 -3.60 0.88
CA ALA A 188 3.74 -4.33 0.03
C ALA A 188 5.14 -3.71 0.00
N ALA A 189 5.21 -2.37 -0.04
CA ALA A 189 6.46 -1.64 -0.18
C ALA A 189 7.44 -1.96 0.97
N GLY A 190 8.63 -2.44 0.61
CA GLY A 190 9.66 -2.87 1.56
C GLY A 190 9.46 -4.29 2.13
N GLY A 191 8.33 -4.94 1.85
CA GLY A 191 8.05 -6.33 2.27
C GLY A 191 8.01 -7.32 1.11
N LEU A 192 7.50 -6.91 -0.03
CA LEU A 192 7.47 -7.70 -1.25
C LEU A 192 8.52 -7.18 -2.24
N LEU A 193 9.01 -8.10 -3.07
CA LEU A 193 9.84 -7.71 -4.20
C LEU A 193 9.01 -6.93 -5.20
N TRP A 194 9.58 -5.86 -5.68
CA TRP A 194 8.98 -5.00 -6.68
C TRP A 194 10.05 -4.54 -7.68
N ASP A 195 9.71 -4.63 -8.95
CA ASP A 195 10.52 -4.13 -10.05
C ASP A 195 9.79 -2.91 -10.64
N PRO A 196 10.35 -1.71 -10.51
CA PRO A 196 9.73 -0.49 -11.02
C PRO A 196 9.92 -0.29 -12.54
N ALA A 197 10.71 -1.14 -13.23
CA ALA A 197 11.03 -1.02 -14.65
C ALA A 197 9.93 -1.59 -15.57
#